data_f98a8aee190e570d19b0066652e20a6b
#
_entry.id   f98a8aee190e570d19b0066652e20a6b
#
_cell.length_a   1.000
_cell.length_b   1.000
_cell.length_c   1.000
_cell.angle_alpha   90.00
_cell.angle_beta   90.00
_cell.angle_gamma   90.00
#
_symmetry.space_group_name_H-M   'P 1'
#
loop_
_entity.id
_entity.type
_entity.pdbx_description
1 polymer ?
#
loop_
_entity_poly.entity_id
_entity_poly.type
_entity_poly.pdbx_seq_one_letter_code
_entity_poly.pdbx_strand_id
1 'polypeptide(L)'
;RRARAAALNIIPTPPGAAAATTETIPELKGLFSGLALRVPVITGSITDFTFVTKRTTSVEEVNQIFKDSISSPLYKGVLAVTEEPLVSSDIIGRPESAIVDLGLTKVVDGTLVKVMAWYDNEWGYANRLIEQVVKTAETI
;
A
#
# COMPACT_ATOMS: atom_id res chain seq x y z
N ARG A 1 1.37 11.29 -21.63
CA ARG A 1 0.22 10.49 -21.17
C ARG A 1 -0.61 11.22 -20.10
N ARG A 2 0.04 11.93 -19.17
CA ARG A 2 -0.64 12.64 -18.08
C ARG A 2 -1.62 13.73 -18.52
N ALA A 3 -1.45 14.30 -19.72
CA ALA A 3 -2.32 15.33 -20.28
C ALA A 3 -3.62 14.79 -20.91
N ARG A 4 -3.84 13.47 -20.88
CA ARG A 4 -5.05 12.86 -21.45
C ARG A 4 -6.20 12.94 -20.44
N ALA A 5 -7.45 12.92 -20.94
CA ALA A 5 -8.67 13.01 -20.11
C ALA A 5 -8.77 11.87 -19.11
N ALA A 6 -8.57 12.17 -17.83
CA ALA A 6 -8.50 11.19 -16.75
C ALA A 6 -9.82 10.44 -16.53
N ALA A 7 -10.95 11.10 -16.73
CA ALA A 7 -12.27 10.51 -16.54
C ALA A 7 -12.68 9.47 -17.62
N LEU A 8 -11.87 9.35 -18.69
CA LEU A 8 -12.19 8.50 -19.85
C LEU A 8 -11.10 7.47 -20.18
N ASN A 9 -9.98 7.49 -19.46
CA ASN A 9 -8.81 6.70 -19.84
C ASN A 9 -8.17 5.98 -18.66
N ILE A 10 -7.58 4.83 -18.92
CA ILE A 10 -6.55 4.23 -18.05
C ILE A 10 -5.21 4.81 -18.52
N ILE A 11 -4.49 5.50 -17.62
CA ILE A 11 -3.26 6.21 -17.95
C ILE A 11 -2.07 5.60 -17.19
N PRO A 12 -1.22 4.78 -17.84
CA PRO A 12 0.01 4.30 -17.23
C PRO A 12 1.00 5.44 -17.01
N THR A 13 1.55 5.54 -15.81
CA THR A 13 2.55 6.54 -15.46
C THR A 13 3.67 5.93 -14.63
N PRO A 14 4.93 6.37 -14.78
CA PRO A 14 5.99 5.98 -13.86
C PRO A 14 5.69 6.57 -12.48
N PRO A 15 5.71 5.76 -11.41
CA PRO A 15 5.52 6.26 -10.05
C PRO A 15 6.85 6.79 -9.50
N GLY A 16 6.82 7.97 -8.91
CA GLY A 16 7.94 8.46 -8.11
C GLY A 16 8.16 7.62 -6.85
N ALA A 17 7.11 6.97 -6.36
CA ALA A 17 7.13 6.14 -5.17
C ALA A 17 8.13 4.96 -5.26
N ALA A 18 8.30 4.35 -6.43
CA ALA A 18 9.25 3.25 -6.58
C ALA A 18 10.71 3.68 -6.33
N ALA A 19 11.09 4.87 -6.82
CA ALA A 19 12.41 5.43 -6.55
C ALA A 19 12.57 5.79 -5.07
N ALA A 20 11.59 6.47 -4.48
CA ALA A 20 11.61 6.84 -3.07
C ALA A 20 11.70 5.62 -2.13
N THR A 21 11.01 4.52 -2.47
CA THR A 21 11.08 3.26 -1.70
C THR A 21 12.50 2.71 -1.66
N THR A 22 13.21 2.72 -2.78
CA THR A 22 14.60 2.21 -2.84
C THR A 22 15.61 3.13 -2.18
N GLU A 23 15.29 4.41 -2.00
CA GLU A 23 16.09 5.33 -1.18
C GLU A 23 15.89 5.09 0.32
N THR A 24 14.66 4.76 0.73
CA THR A 24 14.29 4.50 2.12
C THR A 24 14.69 3.09 2.57
N ILE A 25 14.63 2.11 1.67
CA ILE A 25 14.99 0.72 1.90
C ILE A 25 16.07 0.33 0.88
N PRO A 26 17.36 0.62 1.15
CA PRO A 26 18.44 0.43 0.20
C PRO A 26 18.61 -1.01 -0.31
N GLU A 27 18.21 -2.00 0.50
CA GLU A 27 18.26 -3.43 0.16
C GLU A 27 17.38 -3.79 -1.03
N LEU A 28 16.40 -2.95 -1.36
CA LEU A 28 15.52 -3.14 -2.51
C LEU A 28 16.07 -2.53 -3.80
N LYS A 29 17.24 -1.87 -3.76
CA LYS A 29 17.83 -1.25 -4.94
C LYS A 29 18.13 -2.28 -6.02
N GLY A 30 17.51 -2.09 -7.20
CA GLY A 30 17.60 -3.03 -8.32
C GLY A 30 16.68 -4.25 -8.22
N LEU A 31 16.01 -4.45 -7.09
CA LEU A 31 15.05 -5.54 -6.85
C LEU A 31 13.59 -5.08 -6.83
N PHE A 32 13.35 -3.78 -6.83
CA PHE A 32 12.02 -3.19 -6.74
C PHE A 32 11.74 -2.27 -7.93
N SER A 33 10.58 -2.44 -8.53
CA SER A 33 10.06 -1.58 -9.60
C SER A 33 8.54 -1.47 -9.51
N GLY A 34 7.98 -0.45 -10.13
CA GLY A 34 6.54 -0.25 -10.11
C GLY A 34 6.02 0.55 -11.29
N LEU A 35 4.73 0.44 -11.49
CA LEU A 35 3.95 1.19 -12.49
C LEU A 35 2.66 1.68 -11.83
N ALA A 36 2.28 2.93 -12.06
CA ALA A 36 0.99 3.43 -11.62
C ALA A 36 0.02 3.46 -12.80
N LEU A 37 -1.20 2.99 -12.56
CA LEU A 37 -2.33 3.12 -13.48
C LEU A 37 -3.29 4.17 -12.92
N ARG A 38 -3.44 5.28 -13.61
CA ARG A 38 -4.48 6.26 -13.28
C ARG A 38 -5.77 5.81 -13.94
N VAL A 39 -6.83 5.73 -13.14
CA VAL A 39 -8.16 5.24 -13.52
C VAL A 39 -9.22 6.29 -13.21
N PRO A 40 -10.42 6.22 -13.80
CA PRO A 40 -11.49 7.18 -13.60
C PRO A 40 -12.15 7.08 -12.21
N VAL A 41 -11.39 7.31 -11.14
CA VAL A 41 -11.89 7.43 -9.76
C VAL A 41 -11.42 8.76 -9.17
N ILE A 42 -12.23 9.35 -8.30
CA ILE A 42 -11.98 10.68 -7.74
C ILE A 42 -10.80 10.65 -6.78
N THR A 43 -10.80 9.70 -5.85
CA THR A 43 -9.75 9.48 -4.85
C THR A 43 -9.76 8.01 -4.40
N GLY A 44 -8.79 7.63 -3.58
CA GLY A 44 -8.57 6.26 -3.17
C GLY A 44 -7.69 5.51 -4.16
N SER A 45 -6.91 4.59 -3.64
CA SER A 45 -5.94 3.82 -4.41
C SER A 45 -5.86 2.39 -3.90
N ILE A 46 -5.47 1.48 -4.79
CA ILE A 46 -5.08 0.13 -4.43
C ILE A 46 -3.69 -0.15 -4.97
N THR A 47 -2.83 -0.72 -4.14
CA THR A 47 -1.51 -1.19 -4.55
C THR A 47 -1.51 -2.70 -4.70
N ASP A 48 -0.99 -3.19 -5.80
CA ASP A 48 -0.67 -4.59 -6.06
C ASP A 48 0.80 -4.81 -5.78
N PHE A 49 1.11 -5.50 -4.69
CA PHE A 49 2.44 -5.97 -4.37
C PHE A 49 2.59 -7.43 -4.80
N THR A 50 3.43 -7.67 -5.81
CA THR A 50 3.77 -9.02 -6.25
C THR A 50 5.27 -9.23 -6.05
N PHE A 51 5.64 -10.27 -5.31
CA PHE A 51 7.02 -10.54 -4.95
C PHE A 51 7.30 -12.05 -4.78
N VAL A 52 8.57 -12.41 -4.85
CA VAL A 52 9.04 -13.79 -4.63
C VAL A 52 9.68 -13.89 -3.24
N THR A 53 9.22 -14.83 -2.44
CA THR A 53 9.77 -15.12 -1.11
C THR A 53 10.99 -16.03 -1.19
N LYS A 54 11.90 -15.92 -0.20
CA LYS A 54 13.09 -16.78 -0.11
C LYS A 54 12.79 -18.22 0.32
N ARG A 55 11.61 -18.45 0.89
CA ARG A 55 11.11 -19.75 1.33
C ARG A 55 9.65 -19.92 0.94
N THR A 56 9.17 -21.14 0.95
CA THR A 56 7.75 -21.43 0.75
C THR A 56 6.90 -20.80 1.86
N THR A 57 5.72 -20.33 1.49
CA THR A 57 4.71 -19.75 2.38
C THR A 57 3.30 -20.13 1.90
N SER A 58 2.27 -19.76 2.67
CA SER A 58 0.87 -19.93 2.30
C SER A 58 0.09 -18.63 2.45
N VAL A 59 -1.13 -18.59 1.93
CA VAL A 59 -2.04 -17.44 2.09
C VAL A 59 -2.32 -17.18 3.56
N GLU A 60 -2.54 -18.23 4.33
CA GLU A 60 -2.85 -18.18 5.77
C GLU A 60 -1.68 -17.58 6.55
N GLU A 61 -0.45 -18.01 6.25
CA GLU A 61 0.74 -17.49 6.90
C GLU A 61 0.94 -16.00 6.59
N VAL A 62 0.83 -15.60 5.31
CA VAL A 62 0.95 -14.19 4.90
C VAL A 62 -0.10 -13.33 5.59
N ASN A 63 -1.36 -13.76 5.60
CA ASN A 63 -2.45 -13.05 6.24
C ASN A 63 -2.25 -12.95 7.76
N GLN A 64 -1.75 -14.01 8.40
CA GLN A 64 -1.47 -14.00 9.84
C GLN A 64 -0.37 -13.01 10.20
N ILE A 65 0.69 -12.90 9.40
CA ILE A 65 1.75 -11.90 9.59
C ILE A 65 1.17 -10.47 9.60
N PHE A 66 0.25 -10.15 8.70
CA PHE A 66 -0.40 -8.84 8.71
C PHE A 66 -1.30 -8.64 9.92
N LYS A 67 -2.11 -9.65 10.30
CA LYS A 67 -2.95 -9.60 11.51
C LYS A 67 -2.13 -9.36 12.78
N ASP A 68 -0.99 -9.99 12.91
CA ASP A 68 -0.11 -9.81 14.06
C ASP A 68 0.57 -8.42 14.04
N SER A 69 0.93 -7.94 12.85
CA SER A 69 1.66 -6.67 12.68
C SER A 69 0.85 -5.45 13.08
N ILE A 70 -0.48 -5.42 12.88
CA ILE A 70 -1.32 -4.25 13.23
C ILE A 70 -1.31 -3.92 14.72
N SER A 71 -0.97 -4.87 15.58
CA SER A 71 -0.86 -4.67 17.02
C SER A 71 0.50 -4.12 17.46
N SER A 72 1.48 -4.11 16.57
CA SER A 72 2.82 -3.58 16.84
C SER A 72 2.78 -2.05 17.00
N PRO A 73 3.51 -1.48 17.98
CA PRO A 73 3.62 -0.02 18.12
C PRO A 73 4.07 0.71 16.86
N LEU A 74 4.86 0.03 16.00
CA LEU A 74 5.36 0.60 14.75
C LEU A 74 4.24 0.82 13.72
N TYR A 75 3.24 -0.07 13.69
CA TYR A 75 2.19 -0.07 12.67
C TYR A 75 0.82 0.36 13.18
N LYS A 76 0.67 0.56 14.48
CA LYS A 76 -0.60 0.98 15.09
C LYS A 76 -1.10 2.30 14.50
N GLY A 77 -2.31 2.29 13.93
CA GLY A 77 -2.90 3.44 13.26
C GLY A 77 -2.33 3.77 11.86
N VAL A 78 -1.30 3.04 11.42
CA VAL A 78 -0.66 3.19 10.11
C VAL A 78 -1.04 2.06 9.16
N LEU A 79 -1.11 0.83 9.69
CA LEU A 79 -1.50 -0.37 8.96
C LEU A 79 -2.82 -0.90 9.52
N ALA A 80 -3.72 -1.31 8.64
CA ALA A 80 -4.92 -2.08 8.96
C ALA A 80 -5.06 -3.28 8.04
N VAL A 81 -5.95 -4.18 8.38
CA VAL A 81 -6.37 -5.31 7.56
C VAL A 81 -7.88 -5.32 7.40
N THR A 82 -8.36 -5.92 6.33
CA THR A 82 -9.79 -6.14 6.09
C THR A 82 -10.05 -7.53 5.52
N GLU A 83 -11.20 -8.09 5.83
CA GLU A 83 -11.77 -9.28 5.19
C GLU A 83 -13.06 -8.93 4.43
N GLU A 84 -13.48 -7.67 4.50
CA GLU A 84 -14.67 -7.18 3.81
C GLU A 84 -14.38 -6.93 2.32
N PRO A 85 -15.35 -7.15 1.43
CA PRO A 85 -15.19 -6.93 -0.01
C PRO A 85 -15.30 -5.44 -0.36
N LEU A 86 -14.27 -4.67 0.02
CA LEU A 86 -14.22 -3.21 -0.15
C LEU A 86 -14.03 -2.82 -1.62
N VAL A 87 -14.47 -1.61 -1.93
CA VAL A 87 -14.17 -0.89 -3.18
C VAL A 87 -13.60 0.50 -2.85
N SER A 88 -13.08 1.19 -3.86
CA SER A 88 -12.37 2.47 -3.66
C SER A 88 -13.16 3.55 -2.91
N SER A 89 -14.49 3.59 -3.03
CA SER A 89 -15.31 4.55 -2.29
C SER A 89 -15.37 4.29 -0.78
N ASP A 90 -15.16 3.05 -0.34
CA ASP A 90 -15.17 2.69 1.09
C ASP A 90 -13.89 3.15 1.81
N ILE A 91 -12.86 3.51 1.04
CA ILE A 91 -11.54 3.90 1.55
C ILE A 91 -11.46 5.40 1.80
N ILE A 92 -12.38 6.19 1.23
CA ILE A 92 -12.36 7.66 1.34
C ILE A 92 -12.46 8.08 2.80
N GLY A 93 -11.50 8.90 3.25
CA GLY A 93 -11.43 9.40 4.63
C GLY A 93 -10.79 8.40 5.63
N ARG A 94 -10.29 7.26 5.18
CA ARG A 94 -9.56 6.31 6.04
C ARG A 94 -8.16 6.86 6.34
N PRO A 95 -7.77 6.95 7.62
CA PRO A 95 -6.49 7.56 8.02
C PRO A 95 -5.28 6.64 7.89
N GLU A 96 -5.49 5.34 7.74
CA GLU A 96 -4.40 4.38 7.65
C GLU A 96 -3.62 4.59 6.34
N SER A 97 -2.31 4.39 6.37
CA SER A 97 -1.44 4.46 5.19
C SER A 97 -1.60 3.25 4.27
N ALA A 98 -2.03 2.13 4.82
CA ALA A 98 -2.35 0.92 4.07
C ALA A 98 -3.38 0.06 4.82
N ILE A 99 -4.34 -0.48 4.08
CA ILE A 99 -5.36 -1.41 4.56
C ILE A 99 -5.23 -2.67 3.69
N VAL A 100 -4.59 -3.70 4.23
CA VAL A 100 -4.37 -4.95 3.49
C VAL A 100 -5.68 -5.71 3.34
N ASP A 101 -6.04 -6.02 2.10
CA ASP A 101 -7.21 -6.84 1.77
C ASP A 101 -6.82 -8.32 1.80
N LEU A 102 -7.13 -8.97 2.93
CA LEU A 102 -6.76 -10.36 3.19
C LEU A 102 -7.46 -11.34 2.24
N GLY A 103 -8.63 -10.98 1.71
CA GLY A 103 -9.38 -11.78 0.74
C GLY A 103 -8.72 -11.81 -0.65
N LEU A 104 -7.86 -10.86 -0.95
CA LEU A 104 -7.16 -10.74 -2.22
C LEU A 104 -5.73 -11.29 -2.20
N THR A 105 -5.24 -11.76 -1.05
CA THR A 105 -3.92 -12.40 -0.94
C THR A 105 -3.88 -13.68 -1.79
N LYS A 106 -2.81 -13.84 -2.57
CA LYS A 106 -2.56 -15.05 -3.37
C LYS A 106 -1.14 -15.54 -3.17
N VAL A 107 -0.98 -16.84 -3.17
CA VAL A 107 0.32 -17.51 -3.20
C VAL A 107 0.30 -18.53 -4.34
N VAL A 108 1.26 -18.43 -5.25
CA VAL A 108 1.41 -19.34 -6.40
C VAL A 108 2.75 -20.04 -6.24
N ASP A 109 2.74 -21.36 -6.44
CA ASP A 109 3.92 -22.22 -6.32
C ASP A 109 4.73 -22.00 -5.00
N GLY A 110 4.00 -21.70 -3.94
CA GLY A 110 4.51 -21.51 -2.59
C GLY A 110 5.45 -20.31 -2.39
N THR A 111 5.86 -19.63 -3.45
CA THR A 111 6.86 -18.55 -3.38
C THR A 111 6.46 -17.24 -4.04
N LEU A 112 5.63 -17.27 -5.07
CA LEU A 112 5.13 -16.05 -5.70
C LEU A 112 3.90 -15.54 -4.93
N VAL A 113 4.09 -14.44 -4.22
CA VAL A 113 3.06 -13.83 -3.35
C VAL A 113 2.52 -12.58 -3.99
N LYS A 114 1.19 -12.42 -3.93
CA LYS A 114 0.48 -11.18 -4.26
C LYS A 114 -0.30 -10.71 -3.03
N VAL A 115 -0.12 -9.45 -2.67
CA VAL A 115 -0.86 -8.75 -1.61
C VAL A 115 -1.44 -7.48 -2.18
N MET A 116 -2.71 -7.23 -1.88
CA MET A 116 -3.40 -6.00 -2.27
C MET A 116 -3.62 -5.12 -1.04
N ALA A 117 -3.33 -3.83 -1.16
CA ALA A 117 -3.54 -2.88 -0.07
C ALA A 117 -4.23 -1.61 -0.57
N TRP A 118 -5.32 -1.26 0.10
CA TRP A 118 -6.09 -0.04 -0.11
C TRP A 118 -5.50 1.13 0.67
N TYR A 119 -5.62 2.35 0.16
CA TYR A 119 -5.28 3.57 0.89
C TYR A 119 -5.95 4.80 0.28
N ASP A 120 -6.33 5.74 1.14
CA ASP A 120 -6.67 7.08 0.70
C ASP A 120 -5.38 7.88 0.54
N ASN A 121 -4.99 8.13 -0.71
CA ASN A 121 -3.73 8.77 -1.05
C ASN A 121 -3.61 10.22 -0.56
N GLU A 122 -4.71 10.87 -0.23
CA GLU A 122 -4.73 12.24 0.28
C GLU A 122 -4.88 12.26 1.80
N TRP A 123 -5.89 11.58 2.32
CA TRP A 123 -6.19 11.58 3.74
C TRP A 123 -5.15 10.85 4.58
N GLY A 124 -4.69 9.68 4.14
CA GLY A 124 -3.63 8.93 4.81
C GLY A 124 -2.33 9.73 4.90
N TYR A 125 -1.90 10.38 3.81
CA TYR A 125 -0.72 11.22 3.82
C TYR A 125 -0.87 12.45 4.73
N ALA A 126 -2.02 13.13 4.71
CA ALA A 126 -2.26 14.29 5.57
C ALA A 126 -2.16 13.92 7.07
N ASN A 127 -2.70 12.76 7.46
CA ASN A 127 -2.57 12.26 8.83
C ASN A 127 -1.09 12.01 9.21
N ARG A 128 -0.32 11.35 8.36
CA ARG A 128 1.12 11.10 8.58
C ARG A 128 1.91 12.40 8.70
N LEU A 129 1.59 13.40 7.88
CA LEU A 129 2.25 14.70 7.94
C LEU A 129 2.02 15.40 9.29
N ILE A 130 0.77 15.43 9.77
CA ILE A 130 0.43 16.02 11.08
C ILE A 130 1.15 15.27 12.21
N GLU A 131 1.11 13.95 12.21
CA GLU A 131 1.80 13.13 13.21
C GLU A 131 3.32 13.41 13.23
N GLN A 132 3.93 13.58 12.06
CA GLN A 132 5.36 13.91 11.98
C GLN A 132 5.65 15.29 12.52
N VAL A 133 4.77 16.29 12.30
CA VAL A 133 4.91 17.63 12.86
C VAL A 133 4.84 17.58 14.39
N VAL A 134 3.86 16.88 14.95
CA VAL A 134 3.71 16.72 16.40
C VAL A 134 4.93 16.04 17.00
N LYS A 135 5.37 14.92 16.42
CA LYS A 135 6.57 14.19 16.87
C LYS A 135 7.83 15.05 16.85
N THR A 136 7.99 15.87 15.81
CA THR A 136 9.16 16.77 15.71
C THR A 136 9.11 17.86 16.78
N ALA A 137 7.91 18.41 17.06
CA ALA A 137 7.74 19.42 18.10
C ALA A 137 8.04 18.89 19.52
N GLU A 138 7.84 17.60 19.77
CA GLU A 138 8.17 16.95 21.06
C GLU A 138 9.70 16.75 21.27
N THR A 139 10.49 16.90 20.20
CA THR A 139 11.95 16.70 20.24
C THR A 139 12.76 18.00 20.31
N ILE A 140 12.08 19.15 20.28
CA ILE A 140 12.68 20.50 20.39
C ILE A 140 12.48 21.03 21.81
#